data_58cdfa6f6089a8636deffbc80fa5add6
#
_entry.id   58cdfa6f6089a8636deffbc80fa5add6
#
_cell.length_a   1.000
_cell.length_b   1.000
_cell.length_c   1.000
_cell.angle_alpha   90.00
_cell.angle_beta   90.00
_cell.angle_gamma   90.00
#
_symmetry.space_group_name_H-M   'P 1'
#
loop_
_entity.id
_entity.type
_entity.pdbx_description
1 polymer ?
#
loop_
_entity_poly.entity_id
_entity_poly.type
_entity_poly.pdbx_seq_one_letter_code
_entity_poly.pdbx_strand_id
1 'polypeptide(L)'
;MGSKNKLKRFKENESFHNVFQPSREELVASRYEFKGNWHQKVFKNTKPIVLELGCGKGEYSVELAKKYPHKNFIGIDIKGARFWRGAKTAVEESMSNVAFIRAQIELIEYLFDDNEIDEIWITFPDPQIKYKRTKHRLSLIHI
;
A
#
# COMPACT_ATOMS: atom_id res chain seq x y z
N MET A 1 10.47 13.08 15.23
CA MET A 1 9.72 13.94 14.31
C MET A 1 8.63 14.68 15.05
N GLY A 2 8.59 16.00 14.92
CA GLY A 2 7.57 16.78 15.59
C GLY A 2 6.21 16.71 14.91
N SER A 3 5.17 17.08 15.65
CA SER A 3 3.80 17.11 15.13
C SER A 3 3.64 18.02 13.90
N LYS A 4 4.42 19.08 13.83
CA LYS A 4 4.41 20.01 12.71
C LYS A 4 4.78 19.33 11.39
N ASN A 5 5.83 18.51 11.40
CA ASN A 5 6.24 17.76 10.22
C ASN A 5 5.23 16.68 9.85
N LYS A 6 4.63 16.07 10.84
CA LYS A 6 3.61 15.06 10.64
C LYS A 6 2.40 15.63 9.91
N LEU A 7 1.93 16.80 10.34
CA LEU A 7 0.79 17.47 9.69
C LEU A 7 1.12 17.88 8.27
N LYS A 8 2.33 18.36 8.04
CA LYS A 8 2.78 18.72 6.69
C LYS A 8 2.78 17.51 5.77
N ARG A 9 3.26 16.37 6.26
CA ARG A 9 3.30 15.14 5.47
C ARG A 9 1.91 14.61 5.14
N PHE A 10 1.00 14.68 6.09
CA PHE A 10 -0.40 14.31 5.83
C PHE A 10 -1.00 15.17 4.74
N LYS A 11 -0.73 16.46 4.78
CA LYS A 11 -1.25 17.41 3.80
C LYS A 11 -0.67 17.13 2.42
N GLU A 12 0.62 16.85 2.32
CA GLU A 12 1.24 16.51 1.05
C GLU A 12 0.68 15.22 0.48
N ASN A 13 0.44 14.21 1.34
CA ASN A 13 -0.14 12.96 0.90
C ASN A 13 -1.49 13.14 0.21
N GLU A 14 -2.28 14.12 0.64
CA GLU A 14 -3.56 14.41 0.02
C GLU A 14 -3.41 14.88 -1.43
N SER A 15 -2.27 15.47 -1.78
CA SER A 15 -2.00 15.96 -3.13
C SER A 15 -1.35 14.93 -4.03
N PHE A 16 -0.85 13.82 -3.48
CA PHE A 16 -0.15 12.80 -4.28
C PHE A 16 -1.16 11.87 -4.96
N HIS A 17 -1.04 11.72 -6.27
CA HIS A 17 -1.93 10.86 -7.06
C HIS A 17 -1.74 9.37 -6.74
N ASN A 18 -0.63 9.00 -6.13
CA ASN A 18 -0.31 7.61 -5.80
C ASN A 18 -0.61 7.26 -4.34
N VAL A 19 -1.30 8.13 -3.60
CA VAL A 19 -1.67 7.89 -2.21
C VAL A 19 -3.19 7.84 -2.09
N PHE A 20 -3.69 6.78 -1.42
CA PHE A 20 -5.11 6.54 -1.24
C PHE A 20 -5.39 6.42 0.26
N GLN A 21 -6.34 7.20 0.75
CA GLN A 21 -6.63 7.30 2.19
C GLN A 21 -8.11 7.13 2.48
N PRO A 22 -8.70 5.97 2.13
CA PRO A 22 -10.12 5.74 2.43
C PRO A 22 -10.35 5.64 3.93
N SER A 23 -11.47 6.16 4.41
CA SER A 23 -11.84 6.01 5.80
C SER A 23 -12.42 4.61 6.04
N ARG A 24 -12.34 4.14 7.29
CA ARG A 24 -12.96 2.87 7.65
C ARG A 24 -14.46 2.89 7.34
N GLU A 25 -15.12 4.01 7.64
CA GLU A 25 -16.55 4.16 7.43
C GLU A 25 -16.92 4.01 5.97
N GLU A 26 -16.20 4.64 5.06
CA GLU A 26 -16.52 4.53 3.64
C GLU A 26 -16.24 3.14 3.09
N LEU A 27 -15.20 2.46 3.59
CA LEU A 27 -14.89 1.10 3.17
C LEU A 27 -15.96 0.10 3.59
N VAL A 28 -16.50 0.26 4.80
CA VAL A 28 -17.50 -0.65 5.34
C VAL A 28 -18.89 -0.36 4.78
N ALA A 29 -19.19 0.92 4.52
CA ALA A 29 -20.54 1.34 4.11
C ALA A 29 -20.88 0.97 2.66
N SER A 30 -19.90 0.94 1.76
CA SER A 30 -20.16 0.67 0.35
C SER A 30 -18.91 0.11 -0.32
N ARG A 31 -19.10 -0.44 -1.52
CA ARG A 31 -17.97 -0.97 -2.29
C ARG A 31 -17.00 0.17 -2.65
N TYR A 32 -15.73 -0.02 -2.32
CA TYR A 32 -14.69 0.96 -2.64
C TYR A 32 -14.49 1.01 -4.15
N GLU A 33 -14.42 2.22 -4.70
CA GLU A 33 -14.34 2.40 -6.16
C GLU A 33 -13.11 1.75 -6.80
N PHE A 34 -12.02 1.61 -6.05
CA PHE A 34 -10.81 0.99 -6.58
C PHE A 34 -10.77 -0.53 -6.41
N LYS A 35 -11.66 -1.09 -5.59
CA LYS A 35 -11.73 -2.54 -5.41
C LYS A 35 -12.09 -3.22 -6.73
N GLY A 36 -11.19 -4.07 -7.21
CA GLY A 36 -11.33 -4.71 -8.52
C GLY A 36 -10.87 -3.84 -9.68
N ASN A 37 -10.46 -2.60 -9.40
CA ASN A 37 -10.12 -1.63 -10.45
C ASN A 37 -8.72 -1.05 -10.33
N TRP A 38 -7.86 -1.64 -9.52
CA TRP A 38 -6.50 -1.14 -9.35
C TRP A 38 -5.71 -1.19 -10.65
N HIS A 39 -5.87 -2.26 -11.43
CA HIS A 39 -5.22 -2.35 -12.73
C HIS A 39 -5.71 -1.27 -13.68
N GLN A 40 -7.01 -1.12 -13.78
CA GLN A 40 -7.62 -0.24 -14.79
C GLN A 40 -7.51 1.23 -14.42
N LYS A 41 -7.82 1.57 -13.16
CA LYS A 41 -7.96 2.96 -12.73
C LYS A 41 -6.70 3.57 -12.16
N VAL A 42 -5.83 2.75 -11.55
CA VAL A 42 -4.63 3.26 -10.87
C VAL A 42 -3.39 3.03 -11.70
N PHE A 43 -3.06 1.78 -12.00
CA PHE A 43 -1.84 1.45 -12.72
C PHE A 43 -1.97 1.54 -14.24
N LYS A 44 -3.18 1.40 -14.75
CA LYS A 44 -3.50 1.44 -16.18
C LYS A 44 -2.71 0.42 -17.00
N ASN A 45 -2.60 -0.78 -16.43
CA ASN A 45 -1.95 -1.93 -17.07
C ASN A 45 -2.52 -3.20 -16.46
N THR A 46 -2.07 -4.37 -16.93
CA THR A 46 -2.50 -5.67 -16.44
C THR A 46 -1.37 -6.43 -15.74
N LYS A 47 -0.31 -5.73 -15.35
CA LYS A 47 0.83 -6.36 -14.69
C LYS A 47 0.47 -6.86 -13.30
N PRO A 48 1.15 -7.91 -12.80
CA PRO A 48 0.88 -8.44 -11.46
C PRO A 48 1.00 -7.36 -10.39
N ILE A 49 0.16 -7.47 -9.34
CA ILE A 49 0.20 -6.55 -8.21
C ILE A 49 0.80 -7.26 -7.01
N VAL A 50 1.83 -6.64 -6.44
CA VAL A 50 2.50 -7.09 -5.23
C VAL A 50 2.12 -6.13 -4.11
N LEU A 51 1.69 -6.69 -2.99
CA LEU A 51 1.23 -5.91 -1.84
C LEU A 51 2.22 -6.07 -0.68
N GLU A 52 2.66 -4.95 -0.13
CA GLU A 52 3.49 -4.94 1.08
C GLU A 52 2.65 -4.48 2.26
N LEU A 53 2.45 -5.35 3.25
CA LEU A 53 1.70 -5.03 4.47
C LEU A 53 2.65 -4.45 5.51
N GLY A 54 2.28 -3.30 6.08
CA GLY A 54 3.12 -2.61 7.04
C GLY A 54 4.34 -1.99 6.39
N CYS A 55 4.14 -1.21 5.34
CA CYS A 55 5.23 -0.70 4.51
C CYS A 55 6.11 0.36 5.19
N GLY A 56 5.70 0.90 6.32
CA GLY A 56 6.51 1.90 7.04
C GLY A 56 6.80 3.11 6.18
N LYS A 57 8.09 3.39 5.96
CA LYS A 57 8.51 4.54 5.14
C LYS A 57 8.23 4.37 3.65
N GLY A 58 7.89 3.16 3.22
CA GLY A 58 7.60 2.88 1.81
C GLY A 58 8.83 2.74 0.92
N GLU A 59 10.01 2.84 1.48
CA GLU A 59 11.25 2.78 0.69
C GLU A 59 11.45 1.42 0.04
N TYR A 60 11.06 0.35 0.73
CA TYR A 60 11.20 -0.99 0.19
C TYR A 60 10.28 -1.20 -1.02
N SER A 61 9.03 -0.74 -0.92
CA SER A 61 8.10 -0.81 -2.05
C SER A 61 8.65 -0.05 -3.26
N VAL A 62 9.23 1.12 -3.04
CA VAL A 62 9.85 1.92 -4.12
C VAL A 62 11.02 1.19 -4.74
N GLU A 63 11.90 0.63 -3.92
CA GLU A 63 13.08 -0.11 -4.42
C GLU A 63 12.67 -1.33 -5.22
N LEU A 64 11.68 -2.07 -4.75
CA LEU A 64 11.16 -3.22 -5.49
C LEU A 64 10.53 -2.80 -6.82
N ALA A 65 9.82 -1.68 -6.82
CA ALA A 65 9.20 -1.16 -8.04
C ALA A 65 10.24 -0.77 -9.08
N LYS A 66 11.36 -0.22 -8.65
CA LYS A 66 12.48 0.11 -9.54
C LYS A 66 13.12 -1.15 -10.11
N LYS A 67 13.30 -2.16 -9.24
CA LYS A 67 13.95 -3.41 -9.63
C LYS A 67 13.08 -4.26 -10.55
N TYR A 68 11.77 -4.21 -10.34
CA TYR A 68 10.82 -5.03 -11.10
C TYR A 68 9.79 -4.15 -11.81
N PRO A 69 10.18 -3.48 -12.90
CA PRO A 69 9.26 -2.58 -13.63
C PRO A 69 8.10 -3.29 -14.31
N HIS A 70 8.14 -4.62 -14.40
CA HIS A 70 7.08 -5.42 -14.97
C HIS A 70 6.01 -5.82 -13.94
N LYS A 71 6.10 -5.31 -12.72
CA LYS A 71 5.12 -5.54 -11.65
C LYS A 71 4.65 -4.21 -11.07
N ASN A 72 3.48 -4.22 -10.47
CA ASN A 72 2.94 -3.08 -9.72
C ASN A 72 3.10 -3.36 -8.23
N PHE A 73 3.37 -2.33 -7.44
CA PHE A 73 3.59 -2.47 -5.99
C PHE A 73 2.66 -1.54 -5.23
N ILE A 74 2.02 -2.08 -4.18
CA ILE A 74 1.18 -1.29 -3.29
C ILE A 74 1.67 -1.51 -1.86
N GLY A 75 2.00 -0.41 -1.17
CA GLY A 75 2.35 -0.46 0.24
C GLY A 75 1.19 0.01 1.10
N ILE A 76 0.88 -0.73 2.17
CA ILE A 76 -0.18 -0.37 3.12
C ILE A 76 0.41 -0.15 4.49
N ASP A 77 0.02 0.95 5.13
CA ASP A 77 0.35 1.24 6.53
C ASP A 77 -0.73 2.16 7.10
N ILE A 78 -1.03 1.99 8.38
CA ILE A 78 -1.99 2.87 9.05
C ILE A 78 -1.39 4.26 9.28
N LYS A 79 -0.07 4.36 9.31
CA LYS A 79 0.64 5.62 9.57
C LYS A 79 1.09 6.27 8.25
N GLY A 80 0.18 6.99 7.61
CA GLY A 80 0.46 7.64 6.33
C GLY A 80 1.65 8.60 6.38
N ALA A 81 1.89 9.25 7.52
CA ALA A 81 3.04 10.14 7.64
C ALA A 81 4.37 9.41 7.48
N ARG A 82 4.40 8.10 7.70
CA ARG A 82 5.62 7.31 7.51
C ARG A 82 5.87 6.99 6.05
N PHE A 83 4.87 6.52 5.32
CA PHE A 83 5.07 6.17 3.91
C PHE A 83 5.11 7.39 2.98
N TRP A 84 4.87 8.59 3.52
CA TRP A 84 5.05 9.83 2.79
C TRP A 84 6.42 9.85 2.05
N ARG A 85 7.47 9.33 2.69
CA ARG A 85 8.82 9.32 2.09
C ARG A 85 8.83 8.55 0.77
N GLY A 86 8.29 7.34 0.77
CA GLY A 86 8.23 6.53 -0.43
C GLY A 86 7.32 7.13 -1.49
N ALA A 87 6.15 7.62 -1.07
CA ALA A 87 5.20 8.23 -1.98
C ALA A 87 5.79 9.46 -2.68
N LYS A 88 6.46 10.31 -1.91
CA LYS A 88 7.10 11.50 -2.46
C LYS A 88 8.21 11.16 -3.46
N THR A 89 9.04 10.19 -3.12
CA THR A 89 10.10 9.72 -4.03
C THR A 89 9.50 9.22 -5.35
N ALA A 90 8.45 8.42 -5.26
CA ALA A 90 7.81 7.89 -6.46
C ALA A 90 7.22 8.99 -7.35
N VAL A 91 6.60 10.00 -6.73
CA VAL A 91 6.07 11.14 -7.48
C VAL A 91 7.20 11.93 -8.14
N GLU A 92 8.26 12.21 -7.39
CA GLU A 92 9.39 12.99 -7.92
C GLU A 92 10.11 12.27 -9.05
N GLU A 93 10.15 10.94 -9.01
CA GLU A 93 10.80 10.14 -10.05
C GLU A 93 9.82 9.64 -11.11
N SER A 94 8.60 10.15 -11.09
CA SER A 94 7.57 9.80 -12.08
C SER A 94 7.32 8.29 -12.20
N MET A 95 7.35 7.58 -11.09
CA MET A 95 7.11 6.14 -11.08
C MET A 95 5.61 5.85 -11.17
N SER A 96 5.23 5.02 -12.11
CA SER A 96 3.82 4.67 -12.34
C SER A 96 3.42 3.31 -11.78
N ASN A 97 4.36 2.55 -11.25
CA ASN A 97 4.12 1.18 -10.79
C ASN A 97 4.18 1.02 -9.27
N VAL A 98 3.96 2.09 -8.51
CA VAL A 98 3.92 2.01 -7.06
C VAL A 98 2.86 2.97 -6.52
N ALA A 99 2.10 2.50 -5.52
CA ALA A 99 1.05 3.27 -4.86
C ALA A 99 1.04 2.94 -3.37
N PHE A 100 0.43 3.79 -2.58
CA PHE A 100 0.37 3.63 -1.13
C PHE A 100 -1.05 3.83 -0.63
N ILE A 101 -1.45 3.00 0.34
CA ILE A 101 -2.77 3.08 0.95
C ILE A 101 -2.62 3.25 2.46
N ARG A 102 -3.29 4.25 3.01
CA ARG A 102 -3.39 4.40 4.46
C ARG A 102 -4.65 3.68 4.91
N ALA A 103 -4.46 2.53 5.53
CA ALA A 103 -5.56 1.72 6.05
C ALA A 103 -5.04 0.70 7.04
N GLN A 104 -5.94 0.20 7.88
CA GLN A 104 -5.64 -0.94 8.75
C GLN A 104 -5.62 -2.21 7.90
N ILE A 105 -4.69 -3.11 8.20
CA ILE A 105 -4.48 -4.34 7.43
C ILE A 105 -5.73 -5.23 7.43
N GLU A 106 -6.49 -5.24 8.52
CA GLU A 106 -7.70 -6.04 8.61
C GLU A 106 -8.81 -5.60 7.64
N LEU A 107 -8.65 -4.44 7.00
CA LEU A 107 -9.60 -3.95 6.00
C LEU A 107 -9.24 -4.34 4.56
N ILE A 108 -8.27 -5.22 4.40
CA ILE A 108 -7.76 -5.61 3.08
C ILE A 108 -8.86 -6.14 2.14
N GLU A 109 -9.84 -6.84 2.68
CA GLU A 109 -10.95 -7.38 1.89
C GLU A 109 -11.82 -6.29 1.27
N TYR A 110 -11.85 -5.12 1.89
CA TYR A 110 -12.60 -3.97 1.37
C TYR A 110 -11.80 -3.20 0.32
N LEU A 111 -10.49 -3.41 0.26
CA LEU A 111 -9.61 -2.68 -0.65
C LEU A 111 -9.40 -3.40 -1.98
N PHE A 112 -9.39 -4.74 -1.96
CA PHE A 112 -9.08 -5.56 -3.13
C PHE A 112 -10.14 -6.62 -3.36
N ASP A 113 -10.38 -6.91 -4.62
CA ASP A 113 -11.27 -7.99 -5.03
C ASP A 113 -10.50 -9.32 -5.06
N ASP A 114 -11.24 -10.42 -5.20
CA ASP A 114 -10.65 -11.74 -5.31
C ASP A 114 -9.71 -11.80 -6.52
N ASN A 115 -8.55 -12.42 -6.32
CA ASN A 115 -7.55 -12.61 -7.38
C ASN A 115 -6.92 -11.32 -7.91
N GLU A 116 -7.15 -10.19 -7.26
CA GLU A 116 -6.57 -8.92 -7.70
C GLU A 116 -5.09 -8.80 -7.30
N ILE A 117 -4.72 -9.36 -6.16
CA ILE A 117 -3.35 -9.33 -5.65
C ILE A 117 -2.66 -10.65 -5.95
N ASP A 118 -1.47 -10.60 -6.54
CA ASP A 118 -0.73 -11.78 -6.95
C ASP A 118 0.28 -12.24 -5.91
N GLU A 119 0.81 -11.30 -5.12
CA GLU A 119 1.88 -11.62 -4.17
C GLU A 119 1.78 -10.69 -2.98
N ILE A 120 2.02 -11.21 -1.77
CA ILE A 120 1.97 -10.41 -0.54
C ILE A 120 3.30 -10.55 0.20
N TRP A 121 3.86 -9.40 0.58
CA TRP A 121 5.08 -9.32 1.40
C TRP A 121 4.72 -8.69 2.72
N ILE A 122 5.33 -9.16 3.80
CA ILE A 122 5.11 -8.62 5.13
C ILE A 122 6.47 -8.36 5.77
N THR A 123 6.70 -7.10 6.10
CA THR A 123 7.92 -6.68 6.77
C THR A 123 7.58 -6.10 8.13
N PHE A 124 8.18 -6.61 9.18
CA PHE A 124 7.96 -6.13 10.54
C PHE A 124 9.29 -5.82 11.23
N PRO A 125 9.29 -4.85 12.17
CA PRO A 125 10.52 -4.51 12.91
C PRO A 125 11.04 -5.67 13.76
N ASP A 126 10.16 -6.57 14.22
CA ASP A 126 10.52 -7.75 14.99
C ASP A 126 10.18 -9.00 14.17
N PRO A 127 11.10 -9.45 13.31
CA PRO A 127 10.78 -10.53 12.37
C PRO A 127 10.57 -11.89 13.02
N GLN A 128 11.13 -12.16 14.19
CA GLN A 128 11.04 -13.49 14.77
C GLN A 128 9.63 -13.84 15.26
N ILE A 129 9.05 -13.01 16.08
CA ILE A 129 7.72 -13.29 16.65
C ILE A 129 6.63 -13.03 15.62
N LYS A 130 6.70 -11.89 14.96
CA LYS A 130 5.69 -11.48 13.99
C LYS A 130 5.72 -12.31 12.72
N TYR A 131 6.88 -12.84 12.36
CA TYR A 131 7.02 -13.68 11.18
C TYR A 131 6.20 -14.96 11.29
N LYS A 132 6.18 -15.60 12.46
CA LYS A 132 5.38 -16.80 12.67
C LYS A 132 3.90 -16.55 12.48
N ARG A 133 3.39 -15.47 13.06
CA ARG A 133 1.99 -15.06 12.91
C ARG A 133 1.66 -14.72 11.46
N THR A 134 2.58 -14.07 10.82
CA THR A 134 2.45 -13.61 9.45
C THR A 134 2.32 -14.78 8.48
N LYS A 135 3.17 -15.79 8.65
CA LYS A 135 3.12 -17.00 7.84
C LYS A 135 1.77 -17.69 7.94
N HIS A 136 1.23 -17.74 9.15
CA HIS A 136 -0.08 -18.33 9.37
C HIS A 136 -1.17 -17.48 8.72
N ARG A 137 -1.09 -16.18 8.84
CA ARG A 137 -2.05 -15.25 8.24
C ARG A 137 -2.04 -15.31 6.72
N LEU A 138 -0.89 -15.46 6.12
CA LEU A 138 -0.80 -15.54 4.66
C LEU A 138 -1.60 -16.72 4.11
N SER A 139 -1.64 -17.83 4.84
CA SER A 139 -2.45 -18.96 4.42
C SER A 139 -3.95 -18.67 4.52
N LEU A 140 -4.35 -17.75 5.41
CA LEU A 140 -5.75 -17.36 5.58
C LEU A 140 -6.16 -16.25 4.62
N ILE A 141 -5.20 -15.42 4.21
CA ILE A 141 -5.44 -14.31 3.28
C ILE A 141 -5.07 -14.70 1.86
N HIS A 142 -5.04 -15.95 1.59
CA HIS A 142 -4.68 -16.43 0.27
C HIS A 142 -5.72 -15.94 -0.75
N ILE A 143 -5.27 -15.05 -1.57
CA ILE A 143 -6.13 -14.29 -2.49
C ILE A 143 -6.07 -14.87 -3.88
#